data_40d46b9bd88ba3443fb0722fbebb764a
#
_entry.id   40d46b9bd88ba3443fb0722fbebb764a
#
_cell.length_a   1.000
_cell.length_b   1.000
_cell.length_c   1.000
_cell.angle_alpha   90.00
_cell.angle_beta   90.00
_cell.angle_gamma   90.00
#
_symmetry.space_group_name_H-M   'P 1'
#
loop_
_entity.id
_entity.type
_entity.pdbx_description
1 polymer ?
#
loop_
_entity_poly.entity_id
_entity_poly.type
_entity_poly.pdbx_seq_one_letter_code
_entity_poly.pdbx_strand_id
1 'polypeptide(L)'
;MKYLGVKPNVILEKLKNNVRSDAEDRIVTLSNIRSTEEFQKLESIYREGLNPIKREDLSAAIKGKSNITNYLKEVLESAEKEVIICTSADDVAFKMKLFQQTIESLKKSDIKIKLVLSGDEKLIKKIENTLDLKIKKINIDAKLFIVDRKEIMFYVSKDSKQDDVAIWLNSELFANAFAELFEKAVGSD
;
A
#
# COMPACT_ATOMS: atom_id res chain seq x y z
N MET A 1 24.10 49.71 -40.12
CA MET A 1 23.44 49.16 -38.92
C MET A 1 24.52 48.58 -38.01
N LYS A 2 24.68 49.10 -36.78
CA LYS A 2 25.61 48.54 -35.80
C LYS A 2 24.83 47.61 -34.88
N TYR A 3 25.14 46.33 -34.90
CA TYR A 3 24.57 45.39 -33.95
C TYR A 3 25.34 45.45 -32.63
N LEU A 4 24.66 45.78 -31.54
CA LEU A 4 25.24 45.63 -30.20
C LEU A 4 25.04 44.18 -29.76
N GLY A 5 26.14 43.47 -29.63
CA GLY A 5 26.11 42.09 -29.08
C GLY A 5 25.79 42.14 -27.58
N VAL A 6 24.77 41.42 -27.16
CA VAL A 6 24.44 41.24 -25.72
C VAL A 6 25.40 40.21 -25.14
N LYS A 7 25.95 40.50 -23.95
CA LYS A 7 26.85 39.54 -23.27
C LYS A 7 26.14 38.20 -23.01
N PRO A 8 26.78 37.05 -23.30
CA PRO A 8 26.17 35.73 -23.13
C PRO A 8 25.57 35.49 -21.73
N ASN A 9 26.25 35.98 -20.69
CA ASN A 9 25.75 35.86 -19.30
C ASN A 9 24.42 36.59 -19.06
N VAL A 10 24.21 37.75 -19.73
CA VAL A 10 22.96 38.50 -19.61
C VAL A 10 21.81 37.73 -20.27
N ILE A 11 22.09 37.05 -21.40
CA ILE A 11 21.11 36.19 -22.06
C ILE A 11 20.76 35.01 -21.16
N LEU A 12 21.75 34.40 -20.53
CA LEU A 12 21.57 33.23 -19.66
C LEU A 12 20.75 33.58 -18.41
N GLU A 13 21.02 34.72 -17.79
CA GLU A 13 20.23 35.22 -16.65
C GLU A 13 18.80 35.57 -17.06
N LYS A 14 18.63 36.19 -18.24
CA LYS A 14 17.27 36.45 -18.77
C LYS A 14 16.49 35.18 -19.02
N LEU A 15 17.12 34.13 -19.57
CA LEU A 15 16.47 32.84 -19.79
C LEU A 15 16.08 32.18 -18.46
N LYS A 16 16.97 32.19 -17.47
CA LYS A 16 16.67 31.67 -16.12
C LYS A 16 15.48 32.40 -15.49
N ASN A 17 15.47 33.73 -15.57
CA ASN A 17 14.38 34.53 -15.01
C ASN A 17 13.05 34.25 -15.73
N ASN A 18 13.04 34.08 -17.05
CA ASN A 18 11.85 33.72 -17.80
C ASN A 18 11.30 32.34 -17.36
N VAL A 19 12.20 31.33 -17.27
CA VAL A 19 11.79 29.99 -16.82
C VAL A 19 11.24 30.04 -15.39
N ARG A 20 11.84 30.85 -14.52
CA ARG A 20 11.36 31.01 -13.15
C ARG A 20 9.99 31.69 -13.10
N SER A 21 9.80 32.78 -13.86
CA SER A 21 8.53 33.49 -13.97
C SER A 21 7.42 32.55 -14.53
N ASP A 22 7.71 31.82 -15.61
CA ASP A 22 6.77 30.87 -16.20
C ASP A 22 6.40 29.75 -15.20
N ALA A 23 7.36 29.29 -14.39
CA ALA A 23 7.11 28.30 -13.35
C ALA A 23 6.23 28.85 -12.21
N GLU A 24 6.50 30.08 -11.76
CA GLU A 24 5.71 30.77 -10.74
C GLU A 24 4.26 30.97 -11.21
N ASP A 25 4.05 31.42 -12.45
CA ASP A 25 2.73 31.60 -13.04
C ASP A 25 1.95 30.28 -13.17
N ARG A 26 2.64 29.21 -13.53
CA ARG A 26 2.04 27.86 -13.56
C ARG A 26 1.65 27.36 -12.17
N ILE A 27 2.48 27.61 -11.16
CA ILE A 27 2.18 27.24 -9.77
C ILE A 27 0.93 28.00 -9.28
N VAL A 28 0.85 29.30 -9.57
CA VAL A 28 -0.34 30.11 -9.21
C VAL A 28 -1.58 29.57 -9.92
N THR A 29 -1.48 29.26 -11.22
CA THR A 29 -2.59 28.70 -12.01
C THR A 29 -3.05 27.36 -11.42
N LEU A 30 -2.11 26.44 -11.11
CA LEU A 30 -2.43 25.15 -10.49
C LEU A 30 -3.05 25.32 -9.11
N SER A 31 -2.58 26.28 -8.32
CA SER A 31 -3.14 26.57 -7.00
C SER A 31 -4.57 27.07 -7.09
N ASN A 32 -4.87 27.88 -8.11
CA ASN A 32 -6.22 28.40 -8.36
C ASN A 32 -7.21 27.32 -8.86
N ILE A 33 -6.72 26.29 -9.55
CA ILE A 33 -7.56 25.15 -9.98
C ILE A 33 -8.26 24.51 -8.78
N ARG A 34 -7.60 24.47 -7.63
CA ARG A 34 -8.16 23.88 -6.41
C ARG A 34 -9.45 24.55 -5.92
N SER A 35 -9.64 25.82 -6.27
CA SER A 35 -10.82 26.61 -5.92
C SER A 35 -11.91 26.62 -6.99
N THR A 36 -11.70 25.94 -8.13
CA THR A 36 -12.69 25.87 -9.20
C THR A 36 -13.82 24.88 -8.86
N GLU A 37 -15.00 25.14 -9.39
CA GLU A 37 -16.16 24.24 -9.24
C GLU A 37 -15.88 22.85 -9.83
N GLU A 38 -15.15 22.80 -10.95
CA GLU A 38 -14.77 21.56 -11.62
C GLU A 38 -13.87 20.70 -10.72
N PHE A 39 -12.91 21.33 -10.05
CA PHE A 39 -12.02 20.62 -9.13
C PHE A 39 -12.78 20.12 -7.88
N GLN A 40 -13.66 20.95 -7.33
CA GLN A 40 -14.51 20.54 -6.21
C GLN A 40 -15.46 19.41 -6.62
N LYS A 41 -15.97 19.44 -7.85
CA LYS A 41 -16.78 18.34 -8.37
C LYS A 41 -15.97 17.06 -8.57
N LEU A 42 -14.73 17.15 -9.05
CA LEU A 42 -13.82 16.01 -9.10
C LEU A 42 -13.48 15.49 -7.71
N GLU A 43 -13.28 16.37 -6.76
CA GLU A 43 -13.01 16.00 -5.37
C GLU A 43 -14.25 15.35 -4.70
N SER A 44 -15.47 15.82 -5.04
CA SER A 44 -16.70 15.16 -4.59
C SER A 44 -16.88 13.78 -5.22
N ILE A 45 -16.64 13.64 -6.51
CA ILE A 45 -16.66 12.33 -7.21
C ILE A 45 -15.59 11.41 -6.63
N TYR A 46 -14.40 11.93 -6.34
CA TYR A 46 -13.34 11.19 -5.68
C TYR A 46 -13.75 10.78 -4.26
N ARG A 47 -14.37 11.66 -3.47
CA ARG A 47 -14.91 11.35 -2.14
C ARG A 47 -16.14 10.44 -2.20
N GLU A 48 -16.95 10.55 -3.24
CA GLU A 48 -18.07 9.63 -3.49
C GLU A 48 -17.56 8.27 -3.97
N GLY A 49 -16.48 8.24 -4.75
CA GLY A 49 -15.74 7.03 -5.10
C GLY A 49 -14.88 6.46 -3.96
N LEU A 50 -14.51 7.31 -3.00
CA LEU A 50 -13.90 6.99 -1.71
C LEU A 50 -14.94 6.98 -0.57
N ASN A 51 -16.24 7.12 -0.87
CA ASN A 51 -17.19 6.65 0.11
C ASN A 51 -16.69 5.29 0.53
N PRO A 52 -16.34 5.12 1.83
CA PRO A 52 -15.89 3.82 2.28
C PRO A 52 -16.93 2.90 1.72
N ILE A 53 -16.48 2.05 0.79
CA ILE A 53 -17.27 1.06 0.11
C ILE A 53 -18.42 0.80 1.04
N LYS A 54 -19.63 1.25 0.69
CA LYS A 54 -20.80 0.93 1.50
C LYS A 54 -20.62 -0.54 1.74
N ARG A 55 -20.74 -1.03 2.97
CA ARG A 55 -20.43 -2.44 3.35
C ARG A 55 -20.99 -3.50 2.39
N GLU A 56 -21.59 -3.09 1.33
CA GLU A 56 -22.19 -3.81 0.21
C GLU A 56 -21.26 -4.01 -0.99
N ASP A 57 -20.16 -3.28 -1.12
CA ASP A 57 -19.20 -3.57 -2.18
C ASP A 57 -18.32 -4.73 -1.72
N LEU A 58 -18.64 -5.90 -2.23
CA LEU A 58 -18.05 -7.16 -1.81
C LEU A 58 -16.60 -7.35 -2.25
N SER A 59 -16.11 -6.58 -3.24
CA SER A 59 -14.77 -6.78 -3.78
C SER A 59 -14.17 -5.58 -4.50
N ALA A 60 -12.84 -5.49 -4.48
CA ALA A 60 -12.07 -4.54 -5.29
C ALA A 60 -10.83 -5.20 -5.88
N ALA A 61 -10.52 -4.89 -7.14
CA ALA A 61 -9.25 -5.23 -7.77
C ALA A 61 -8.31 -4.03 -7.70
N ILE A 62 -7.15 -4.21 -7.08
CA ILE A 62 -6.17 -3.16 -6.85
C ILE A 62 -4.95 -3.43 -7.72
N LYS A 63 -4.56 -2.46 -8.55
CA LYS A 63 -3.43 -2.58 -9.47
C LYS A 63 -2.30 -1.65 -9.07
N GLY A 64 -1.07 -2.15 -9.15
CA GLY A 64 0.17 -1.41 -8.93
C GLY A 64 0.69 -1.48 -7.50
N LYS A 65 2.01 -1.65 -7.36
CA LYS A 65 2.69 -1.89 -6.07
C LYS A 65 2.39 -0.84 -5.01
N SER A 66 2.40 0.43 -5.38
CA SER A 66 2.15 1.53 -4.45
C SER A 66 0.71 1.50 -3.92
N ASN A 67 -0.27 1.35 -4.83
CA ASN A 67 -1.68 1.30 -4.48
C ASN A 67 -1.99 0.10 -3.58
N ILE A 68 -1.46 -1.08 -3.94
CA ILE A 68 -1.62 -2.30 -3.15
C ILE A 68 -1.00 -2.13 -1.75
N THR A 69 0.19 -1.52 -1.67
CA THR A 69 0.88 -1.31 -0.39
C THR A 69 0.12 -0.34 0.51
N ASN A 70 -0.40 0.75 -0.04
CA ASN A 70 -1.20 1.72 0.71
C ASN A 70 -2.51 1.09 1.19
N TYR A 71 -3.21 0.40 0.30
CA TYR A 71 -4.47 -0.26 0.64
C TYR A 71 -4.27 -1.38 1.68
N LEU A 72 -3.22 -2.18 1.53
CA LEU A 72 -2.85 -3.20 2.52
C LEU A 72 -2.62 -2.58 3.90
N LYS A 73 -1.92 -1.45 3.95
CA LYS A 73 -1.70 -0.73 5.21
C LYS A 73 -3.02 -0.32 5.85
N GLU A 74 -3.91 0.29 5.09
CA GLU A 74 -5.23 0.72 5.58
C GLU A 74 -6.06 -0.47 6.11
N VAL A 75 -6.10 -1.57 5.35
CA VAL A 75 -6.82 -2.79 5.75
C VAL A 75 -6.23 -3.42 7.01
N LEU A 76 -4.90 -3.47 7.15
CA LEU A 76 -4.27 -4.00 8.35
C LEU A 76 -4.47 -3.09 9.57
N GLU A 77 -4.46 -1.77 9.38
CA GLU A 77 -4.67 -0.80 10.45
C GLU A 77 -6.15 -0.71 10.91
N SER A 78 -7.10 -1.20 10.10
CA SER A 78 -8.53 -1.28 10.48
C SER A 78 -8.86 -2.47 11.39
N ALA A 79 -7.91 -3.36 11.66
CA ALA A 79 -8.12 -4.54 12.47
C ALA A 79 -8.56 -4.20 13.90
N GLU A 80 -9.56 -4.93 14.39
CA GLU A 80 -10.10 -4.80 15.75
C GLU A 80 -9.78 -6.00 16.64
N LYS A 81 -9.55 -7.20 16.06
CA LYS A 81 -9.39 -8.46 16.79
C LYS A 81 -8.17 -9.27 16.40
N GLU A 82 -8.08 -9.61 15.13
CA GLU A 82 -6.98 -10.44 14.64
C GLU A 82 -6.57 -10.12 13.21
N VAL A 83 -5.29 -10.36 12.92
CA VAL A 83 -4.71 -10.30 11.59
C VAL A 83 -3.96 -11.58 11.29
N ILE A 84 -4.22 -12.20 10.14
CA ILE A 84 -3.49 -13.34 9.62
C ILE A 84 -2.75 -12.91 8.37
N ILE A 85 -1.44 -13.08 8.36
CA ILE A 85 -0.56 -12.70 7.26
C ILE A 85 0.20 -13.93 6.79
N CYS A 86 0.04 -14.26 5.51
CA CYS A 86 0.81 -15.28 4.81
C CYS A 86 1.52 -14.64 3.62
N THR A 87 2.86 -14.67 3.61
CA THR A 87 3.66 -14.08 2.53
C THR A 87 5.05 -14.69 2.49
N SER A 88 5.94 -14.22 1.61
CA SER A 88 7.33 -14.65 1.57
C SER A 88 8.20 -13.83 2.52
N ALA A 89 9.26 -14.44 3.05
CA ALA A 89 10.26 -13.76 3.87
C ALA A 89 10.94 -12.62 3.09
N ASP A 90 11.17 -12.81 1.79
CA ASP A 90 11.75 -11.78 0.92
C ASP A 90 10.83 -10.56 0.78
N ASP A 91 9.51 -10.76 0.66
CA ASP A 91 8.54 -9.65 0.58
C ASP A 91 8.51 -8.83 1.88
N VAL A 92 8.54 -9.51 3.04
CA VAL A 92 8.63 -8.84 4.34
C VAL A 92 9.96 -8.10 4.49
N ALA A 93 11.08 -8.72 4.11
CA ALA A 93 12.40 -8.08 4.18
C ALA A 93 12.48 -6.84 3.30
N PHE A 94 11.90 -6.91 2.09
CA PHE A 94 11.84 -5.77 1.18
C PHE A 94 10.98 -4.61 1.72
N LYS A 95 9.90 -4.92 2.43
CA LYS A 95 8.97 -3.96 3.01
C LYS A 95 9.11 -3.84 4.54
N MET A 96 10.28 -4.16 5.10
CA MET A 96 10.50 -4.28 6.55
C MET A 96 9.98 -3.09 7.35
N LYS A 97 10.25 -1.87 6.89
CA LYS A 97 9.80 -0.65 7.59
C LYS A 97 8.27 -0.57 7.70
N LEU A 98 7.56 -0.95 6.65
CA LEU A 98 6.09 -1.00 6.67
C LEU A 98 5.60 -2.03 7.69
N PHE A 99 6.13 -3.26 7.62
CA PHE A 99 5.72 -4.33 8.53
C PHE A 99 6.03 -4.00 9.99
N GLN A 100 7.19 -3.41 10.29
CA GLN A 100 7.52 -2.97 11.65
C GLN A 100 6.48 -1.97 12.17
N GLN A 101 6.21 -0.91 11.43
CA GLN A 101 5.26 0.14 11.84
C GLN A 101 3.86 -0.42 12.06
N THR A 102 3.38 -1.25 11.12
CA THR A 102 2.05 -1.85 11.21
C THR A 102 1.94 -2.83 12.38
N ILE A 103 2.92 -3.73 12.54
CA ILE A 103 2.93 -4.71 13.65
C ILE A 103 3.04 -4.03 15.01
N GLU A 104 3.86 -2.98 15.14
CA GLU A 104 3.94 -2.20 16.37
C GLU A 104 2.61 -1.51 16.70
N SER A 105 1.91 -0.99 15.70
CA SER A 105 0.58 -0.41 15.87
C SER A 105 -0.44 -1.44 16.33
N LEU A 106 -0.48 -2.60 15.67
CA LEU A 106 -1.39 -3.70 16.02
C LEU A 106 -1.13 -4.25 17.42
N LYS A 107 0.14 -4.40 17.81
CA LYS A 107 0.52 -4.82 19.19
C LYS A 107 0.04 -3.82 20.24
N LYS A 108 0.14 -2.52 19.98
CA LYS A 108 -0.34 -1.47 20.91
C LYS A 108 -1.86 -1.52 21.11
N SER A 109 -2.58 -2.00 20.13
CA SER A 109 -4.04 -2.16 20.16
C SER A 109 -4.49 -3.54 20.64
N ASP A 110 -3.56 -4.38 21.12
CA ASP A 110 -3.82 -5.76 21.60
C ASP A 110 -4.46 -6.68 20.54
N ILE A 111 -4.13 -6.42 19.27
CA ILE A 111 -4.62 -7.23 18.13
C ILE A 111 -3.80 -8.51 18.03
N LYS A 112 -4.49 -9.65 17.90
CA LYS A 112 -3.84 -10.95 17.70
C LYS A 112 -3.23 -11.03 16.30
N ILE A 113 -1.91 -11.27 16.24
CA ILE A 113 -1.18 -11.33 14.98
C ILE A 113 -0.68 -12.75 14.73
N LYS A 114 -1.07 -13.33 13.60
CA LYS A 114 -0.54 -14.60 13.08
C LYS A 114 0.25 -14.32 11.82
N LEU A 115 1.58 -14.41 11.89
CA LEU A 115 2.47 -14.23 10.76
C LEU A 115 3.08 -15.57 10.36
N VAL A 116 2.90 -15.92 9.09
CA VAL A 116 3.44 -17.13 8.50
C VAL A 116 4.21 -16.79 7.24
N LEU A 117 5.43 -17.29 7.15
CA LEU A 117 6.34 -16.97 6.06
C LEU A 117 6.81 -18.20 5.31
N SER A 118 6.86 -18.09 3.99
CA SER A 118 7.61 -19.00 3.12
C SER A 118 9.02 -18.46 2.86
N GLY A 119 9.99 -19.33 2.54
CA GLY A 119 11.33 -18.92 2.13
C GLY A 119 12.46 -19.42 3.05
N ASP A 120 13.57 -18.70 3.05
CA ASP A 120 14.78 -19.06 3.77
C ASP A 120 14.60 -18.97 5.29
N GLU A 121 14.99 -20.03 5.99
CA GLU A 121 14.80 -20.13 7.44
C GLU A 121 15.66 -19.12 8.23
N LYS A 122 16.86 -18.81 7.74
CA LYS A 122 17.73 -17.82 8.41
C LYS A 122 17.13 -16.43 8.30
N LEU A 123 16.54 -16.13 7.13
CA LEU A 123 15.85 -14.87 6.90
C LEU A 123 14.58 -14.76 7.77
N ILE A 124 13.81 -15.85 7.88
CA ILE A 124 12.63 -15.91 8.77
C ILE A 124 13.02 -15.64 10.21
N LYS A 125 14.06 -16.30 10.75
CA LYS A 125 14.55 -16.06 12.12
C LYS A 125 15.01 -14.62 12.33
N LYS A 126 15.66 -14.01 11.34
CA LYS A 126 16.04 -12.59 11.41
C LYS A 126 14.81 -11.68 11.48
N ILE A 127 13.78 -11.95 10.67
CA ILE A 127 12.52 -11.20 10.68
C ILE A 127 11.81 -11.38 12.03
N GLU A 128 11.73 -12.60 12.55
CA GLU A 128 11.16 -12.94 13.85
C GLU A 128 11.77 -12.09 14.97
N ASN A 129 13.10 -12.03 15.03
CA ASN A 129 13.83 -11.21 16.01
C ASN A 129 13.59 -9.71 15.80
N THR A 130 13.47 -9.26 14.54
CA THR A 130 13.29 -7.84 14.23
C THR A 130 11.89 -7.35 14.57
N LEU A 131 10.88 -8.19 14.33
CA LEU A 131 9.47 -7.86 14.59
C LEU A 131 9.02 -8.25 16.01
N ASP A 132 9.90 -8.95 16.76
CA ASP A 132 9.56 -9.52 18.07
C ASP A 132 8.21 -10.24 18.03
N LEU A 133 8.06 -11.14 17.08
CA LEU A 133 6.82 -11.86 16.80
C LEU A 133 7.13 -13.29 16.40
N LYS A 134 6.46 -14.27 17.03
CA LYS A 134 6.60 -15.69 16.65
C LYS A 134 6.08 -15.93 15.22
N ILE A 135 6.94 -16.48 14.38
CA ILE A 135 6.67 -16.72 12.96
C ILE A 135 6.68 -18.21 12.68
N LYS A 136 5.61 -18.72 12.07
CA LYS A 136 5.60 -20.09 11.57
C LYS A 136 6.09 -20.15 10.12
N LYS A 137 6.90 -21.16 9.81
CA LYS A 137 7.33 -21.43 8.43
C LYS A 137 6.33 -22.28 7.70
N ILE A 138 6.04 -21.93 6.44
CA ILE A 138 5.17 -22.70 5.55
C ILE A 138 5.79 -22.82 4.15
N ASN A 139 5.44 -23.88 3.41
CA ASN A 139 5.87 -24.09 2.03
C ASN A 139 4.76 -23.74 1.02
N ILE A 140 4.05 -22.65 1.28
CA ILE A 140 3.01 -22.12 0.38
C ILE A 140 3.49 -20.80 -0.16
N ASP A 141 3.58 -20.68 -1.47
CA ASP A 141 3.91 -19.43 -2.16
C ASP A 141 2.62 -18.64 -2.42
N ALA A 142 2.13 -17.98 -1.38
CA ALA A 142 0.93 -17.17 -1.43
C ALA A 142 1.15 -15.86 -0.69
N LYS A 143 0.48 -14.80 -1.15
CA LYS A 143 0.40 -13.52 -0.46
C LYS A 143 -1.06 -13.29 -0.09
N LEU A 144 -1.38 -13.56 1.16
CA LEU A 144 -2.73 -13.56 1.71
C LEU A 144 -2.76 -12.80 3.04
N PHE A 145 -3.73 -11.93 3.20
CA PHE A 145 -3.94 -11.11 4.39
C PHE A 145 -5.40 -11.21 4.77
N ILE A 146 -5.69 -11.60 6.00
CA ILE A 146 -7.05 -11.71 6.53
C ILE A 146 -7.16 -10.82 7.75
N VAL A 147 -8.21 -10.02 7.81
CA VAL A 147 -8.50 -9.11 8.93
C VAL A 147 -9.83 -9.48 9.53
N ASP A 148 -9.84 -9.73 10.83
CA ASP A 148 -11.00 -10.01 11.68
C ASP A 148 -11.92 -11.13 11.17
N ARG A 149 -11.40 -12.02 10.30
CA ARG A 149 -12.17 -13.03 9.56
C ARG A 149 -13.35 -12.45 8.76
N LYS A 150 -13.27 -11.16 8.41
CA LYS A 150 -14.28 -10.44 7.63
C LYS A 150 -13.76 -10.02 6.28
N GLU A 151 -12.51 -9.60 6.25
CA GLU A 151 -11.85 -9.10 5.06
C GLU A 151 -10.67 -9.98 4.68
N ILE A 152 -10.50 -10.18 3.39
CA ILE A 152 -9.37 -10.92 2.83
C ILE A 152 -8.79 -10.16 1.65
N MET A 153 -7.47 -10.02 1.62
CA MET A 153 -6.74 -9.50 0.50
C MET A 153 -5.71 -10.51 0.03
N PHE A 154 -5.65 -10.77 -1.26
CA PHE A 154 -4.66 -11.71 -1.82
C PHE A 154 -4.14 -11.23 -3.18
N TYR A 155 -2.89 -11.57 -3.46
CA TYR A 155 -2.28 -11.27 -4.74
C TYR A 155 -2.66 -12.32 -5.77
N VAL A 156 -3.02 -11.86 -6.97
CA VAL A 156 -3.43 -12.73 -8.09
C VAL A 156 -2.26 -12.98 -9.03
N SER A 157 -1.32 -12.04 -9.14
CA SER A 157 -0.16 -12.15 -10.01
C SER A 157 1.06 -12.59 -9.22
N LYS A 158 1.78 -13.57 -9.77
CA LYS A 158 3.09 -13.99 -9.28
C LYS A 158 4.15 -13.12 -9.92
N ASP A 159 4.78 -12.23 -9.14
CA ASP A 159 5.99 -11.47 -9.45
C ASP A 159 6.18 -11.00 -10.92
N SER A 160 5.17 -10.38 -11.50
CA SER A 160 5.38 -9.64 -12.74
C SER A 160 6.01 -8.28 -12.42
N LYS A 161 7.12 -7.95 -13.07
CA LYS A 161 7.93 -6.75 -12.77
C LYS A 161 7.18 -5.41 -12.91
N GLN A 162 5.94 -5.39 -13.42
CA GLN A 162 5.23 -4.15 -13.70
C GLN A 162 3.74 -4.09 -13.29
N ASP A 163 3.05 -5.20 -13.11
CA ASP A 163 1.60 -5.20 -12.91
C ASP A 163 1.15 -6.12 -11.77
N ASP A 164 1.59 -5.83 -10.55
CA ASP A 164 1.03 -6.52 -9.38
C ASP A 164 -0.47 -6.20 -9.30
N VAL A 165 -1.28 -7.25 -9.19
CA VAL A 165 -2.73 -7.17 -8.98
C VAL A 165 -3.06 -7.90 -7.70
N ALA A 166 -3.80 -7.25 -6.82
CA ALA A 166 -4.38 -7.86 -5.64
C ALA A 166 -5.91 -7.73 -5.69
N ILE A 167 -6.59 -8.70 -5.12
CA ILE A 167 -8.03 -8.66 -4.91
C ILE A 167 -8.28 -8.52 -3.42
N TRP A 168 -9.14 -7.60 -3.06
CA TRP A 168 -9.72 -7.47 -1.75
C TRP A 168 -11.18 -7.87 -1.78
N LEU A 169 -11.59 -8.63 -0.78
CA LEU A 169 -12.97 -9.07 -0.58
C LEU A 169 -13.39 -8.76 0.85
N ASN A 170 -14.55 -8.16 1.00
CA ASN A 170 -15.24 -8.01 2.27
C ASN A 170 -16.33 -9.07 2.34
N SER A 171 -15.96 -10.26 2.80
CA SER A 171 -16.86 -11.40 2.89
C SER A 171 -16.47 -12.27 4.10
N GLU A 172 -17.25 -12.17 5.15
CA GLU A 172 -17.03 -12.95 6.36
C GLU A 172 -17.00 -14.47 6.08
N LEU A 173 -17.90 -14.95 5.21
CA LEU A 173 -17.92 -16.37 4.81
C LEU A 173 -16.59 -16.79 4.18
N PHE A 174 -16.08 -15.98 3.25
CA PHE A 174 -14.87 -16.28 2.50
C PHE A 174 -13.61 -16.12 3.38
N ALA A 175 -13.53 -15.02 4.11
CA ALA A 175 -12.41 -14.74 5.00
C ALA A 175 -12.30 -15.77 6.12
N ASN A 176 -13.41 -16.18 6.73
CA ASN A 176 -13.43 -17.22 7.76
C ASN A 176 -13.04 -18.60 7.20
N ALA A 177 -13.57 -18.98 6.04
CA ALA A 177 -13.21 -20.24 5.41
C ALA A 177 -11.70 -20.32 5.10
N PHE A 178 -11.11 -19.25 4.59
CA PHE A 178 -9.67 -19.18 4.35
C PHE A 178 -8.86 -19.17 5.65
N ALA A 179 -9.32 -18.49 6.69
CA ALA A 179 -8.66 -18.51 8.00
C ALA A 179 -8.62 -19.93 8.58
N GLU A 180 -9.72 -20.68 8.50
CA GLU A 180 -9.78 -22.07 8.97
C GLU A 180 -8.89 -23.01 8.14
N LEU A 181 -8.89 -22.88 6.81
CA LEU A 181 -7.99 -23.63 5.95
C LEU A 181 -6.53 -23.35 6.28
N PHE A 182 -6.20 -22.10 6.50
CA PHE A 182 -4.88 -21.65 6.87
C PHE A 182 -4.45 -22.22 8.24
N GLU A 183 -5.30 -22.16 9.25
CA GLU A 183 -5.02 -22.74 10.57
C GLU A 183 -4.79 -24.24 10.51
N LYS A 184 -5.57 -24.98 9.71
CA LYS A 184 -5.35 -26.40 9.47
C LYS A 184 -4.01 -26.68 8.77
N ALA A 185 -3.64 -25.85 7.78
CA ALA A 185 -2.39 -26.03 7.03
C ALA A 185 -1.14 -25.71 7.87
N VAL A 186 -1.27 -24.80 8.83
CA VAL A 186 -0.15 -24.37 9.71
C VAL A 186 -0.05 -25.26 10.96
N GLY A 187 -1.04 -26.11 11.23
CA GLY A 187 -1.20 -26.87 12.46
C GLY A 187 -1.75 -25.98 13.58
N SER A 188 -2.82 -26.47 14.20
CA SER A 188 -3.36 -25.83 15.42
C SER A 188 -2.31 -25.98 16.53
N ASP A 189 -2.00 -24.89 17.22
CA ASP A 189 -1.25 -24.95 18.50
C ASP A 189 -2.12 -25.52 19.58
#